data_f5e548073bcb21b07fe6efc3edeb5aa3
#
_entry.id   f5e548073bcb21b07fe6efc3edeb5aa3
#
_cell.length_a   1.000
_cell.length_b   1.000
_cell.length_c   1.000
_cell.angle_alpha   90.00
_cell.angle_beta   90.00
_cell.angle_gamma   90.00
#
_symmetry.space_group_name_H-M   'P 1'
#
loop_
_entity.id
_entity.type
_entity.pdbx_description
1 polymer ?
#
loop_
_entity_poly.entity_id
_entity_poly.type
_entity_poly.pdbx_seq_one_letter_code
_entity_poly.pdbx_strand_id
1 'polypeptide(L)'
;MNRILSLSLLLTPILLATACARASEEAVSSPATATASAVEATAGATIDRELPLAIVHKTASCGCCGVWADHLKAAGFAVEMRDTDDMHPVKQRLGVPAGKASCHTAEIGGYVVEGHIPASDIKRLLKERPTARGLVLPGMPAGSPGMEMPDGHVQPYTVELVLADGSTQPFAQHGPGG
;
A
#
# COMPACT_ATOMS: atom_id res chain seq x y z
N MET A 1 50.12 11.24 -20.12
CA MET A 1 50.54 12.62 -20.09
C MET A 1 49.46 13.40 -19.37
N ASN A 2 49.74 13.65 -18.06
CA ASN A 2 49.80 14.96 -17.38
C ASN A 2 48.46 15.71 -17.33
N ARG A 3 47.97 16.26 -16.23
CA ARG A 3 48.45 16.86 -14.97
C ARG A 3 47.23 16.96 -14.01
N ILE A 4 47.16 16.51 -12.77
CA ILE A 4 47.60 17.10 -11.49
C ILE A 4 47.47 18.63 -11.45
N LEU A 5 46.65 19.12 -10.52
CA LEU A 5 46.80 20.27 -9.61
C LEU A 5 45.46 20.39 -8.85
N SER A 6 45.35 20.08 -7.60
CA SER A 6 45.88 20.69 -6.35
C SER A 6 45.16 21.94 -5.92
N LEU A 7 44.67 21.86 -4.70
CA LEU A 7 44.81 22.82 -3.56
C LEU A 7 43.84 24.02 -3.51
N SER A 8 43.02 24.09 -2.47
CA SER A 8 43.14 24.96 -1.29
C SER A 8 41.81 24.92 -0.53
N LEU A 9 41.71 24.39 0.59
CA LEU A 9 41.86 24.79 2.01
C LEU A 9 41.58 26.27 2.31
N LEU A 10 40.41 26.56 2.88
CA LEU A 10 40.28 27.71 3.81
C LEU A 10 39.26 27.36 4.91
N LEU A 11 39.82 27.15 6.08
CA LEU A 11 39.19 27.17 7.40
C LEU A 11 38.92 28.61 7.80
N THR A 12 37.73 28.94 8.32
CA THR A 12 37.59 30.03 9.28
C THR A 12 36.53 29.67 10.32
N PRO A 13 36.90 29.70 11.63
CA PRO A 13 35.93 29.64 12.71
C PRO A 13 35.59 31.07 13.16
N ILE A 14 34.33 31.33 13.49
CA ILE A 14 33.96 32.49 14.31
C ILE A 14 33.17 31.99 15.51
N LEU A 15 33.81 32.14 16.65
CA LEU A 15 33.20 32.15 17.99
C LEU A 15 32.60 33.53 18.27
N LEU A 16 31.71 33.61 19.18
CA LEU A 16 31.38 34.53 20.27
C LEU A 16 29.88 34.63 20.44
N ALA A 17 29.31 34.22 21.47
CA ALA A 17 29.36 34.53 22.91
C ALA A 17 28.16 35.37 23.34
N THR A 18 27.53 34.82 24.38
CA THR A 18 26.91 35.48 25.56
C THR A 18 25.78 36.50 25.40
N ALA A 19 24.65 36.23 26.08
CA ALA A 19 24.24 37.04 27.20
C ALA A 19 23.03 36.45 27.94
N CYS A 20 23.19 36.35 29.24
CA CYS A 20 22.16 36.10 30.25
C CYS A 20 21.21 37.29 30.38
N ALA A 21 19.96 37.04 30.69
CA ALA A 21 19.14 37.91 31.50
C ALA A 21 18.15 37.11 32.33
N ARG A 22 18.30 37.23 33.65
CA ARG A 22 17.36 36.82 34.69
C ARG A 22 16.26 37.88 34.85
N ALA A 23 15.08 37.44 35.21
CA ALA A 23 14.17 38.09 36.18
C ALA A 23 13.00 37.09 36.37
N SER A 24 12.88 36.45 37.52
CA SER A 24 12.16 36.83 38.74
C SER A 24 10.63 36.69 38.61
N GLU A 25 10.18 35.61 39.24
CA GLU A 25 9.21 35.49 40.35
C GLU A 25 7.92 36.29 40.20
N GLU A 26 6.80 35.55 40.19
CA GLU A 26 5.81 35.66 41.28
C GLU A 26 4.86 34.45 41.27
N ALA A 27 4.74 33.85 42.46
CA ALA A 27 3.82 32.79 42.81
C ALA A 27 2.42 33.36 43.06
N VAL A 28 1.40 32.76 42.50
CA VAL A 28 0.04 32.82 43.04
C VAL A 28 -0.54 31.41 43.11
N SER A 29 -0.59 30.92 44.31
CA SER A 29 -1.34 29.74 44.73
C SER A 29 -2.83 29.99 44.61
N SER A 30 -3.56 29.03 43.95
CA SER A 30 -4.93 28.72 44.37
C SER A 30 -5.30 27.30 43.89
N PRO A 31 -5.79 26.44 44.80
CA PRO A 31 -6.14 25.07 44.45
C PRO A 31 -7.56 25.04 43.88
N ALA A 32 -7.67 24.77 42.58
CA ALA A 32 -8.95 24.36 42.01
C ALA A 32 -8.96 22.82 41.94
N THR A 33 -9.78 22.25 42.78
CA THR A 33 -10.16 20.84 42.80
C THR A 33 -10.80 20.50 41.47
N ALA A 34 -10.04 19.95 40.51
CA ALA A 34 -10.57 19.35 39.31
C ALA A 34 -10.87 17.88 39.60
N THR A 35 -12.14 17.60 39.78
CA THR A 35 -12.70 16.26 39.74
C THR A 35 -12.28 15.60 38.43
N ALA A 36 -11.37 14.67 38.50
CA ALA A 36 -11.03 13.79 37.39
C ALA A 36 -12.22 12.86 37.15
N SER A 37 -13.08 13.22 36.20
CA SER A 37 -13.99 12.26 35.60
C SER A 37 -13.13 11.25 34.84
N ALA A 38 -13.01 10.07 35.43
CA ALA A 38 -12.50 8.90 34.73
C ALA A 38 -13.46 8.62 33.57
N VAL A 39 -13.07 8.98 32.37
CA VAL A 39 -13.69 8.47 31.16
C VAL A 39 -13.25 7.02 31.08
N GLU A 40 -14.12 6.12 31.52
CA GLU A 40 -13.99 4.70 31.23
C GLU A 40 -13.87 4.55 29.70
N ALA A 41 -12.68 4.17 29.27
CA ALA A 41 -12.43 3.74 27.91
C ALA A 41 -13.28 2.49 27.68
N THR A 42 -14.42 2.67 27.04
CA THR A 42 -15.24 1.60 26.52
C THR A 42 -14.41 0.88 25.44
N ALA A 43 -13.63 -0.12 25.86
CA ALA A 43 -13.04 -1.09 24.97
C ALA A 43 -14.16 -1.86 24.29
N GLY A 44 -14.25 -1.79 22.95
CA GLY A 44 -15.04 -2.73 22.18
C GLY A 44 -16.06 -2.18 21.20
N ALA A 45 -15.82 -1.04 20.59
CA ALA A 45 -16.42 -0.81 19.27
C ALA A 45 -15.46 -1.45 18.23
N THR A 46 -15.76 -2.64 17.76
CA THR A 46 -15.32 -3.10 16.44
C THR A 46 -15.92 -2.11 15.46
N ILE A 47 -15.16 -1.09 15.11
CA ILE A 47 -15.48 -0.27 13.98
C ILE A 47 -15.44 -1.24 12.81
N ASP A 48 -16.61 -1.61 12.29
CA ASP A 48 -16.75 -2.26 11.00
C ASP A 48 -16.20 -1.25 9.99
N ARG A 49 -14.87 -1.30 9.83
CA ARG A 49 -14.16 -0.35 8.98
C ARG A 49 -14.55 -0.69 7.56
N GLU A 50 -15.46 0.09 7.00
CA GLU A 50 -15.85 0.01 5.61
C GLU A 50 -14.59 -0.21 4.73
N LEU A 51 -14.66 -1.21 3.84
CA LEU A 51 -13.54 -1.52 2.95
C LEU A 51 -13.28 -0.32 2.04
N PRO A 52 -12.02 0.02 1.77
CA PRO A 52 -11.70 1.16 0.91
C PRO A 52 -12.20 0.93 -0.53
N LEU A 53 -12.48 2.03 -1.22
CA LEU A 53 -12.78 2.00 -2.65
C LEU A 53 -11.64 1.34 -3.42
N ALA A 54 -11.98 0.42 -4.31
CA ALA A 54 -11.08 -0.17 -5.29
C ALA A 54 -11.22 0.57 -6.62
N ILE A 55 -10.17 1.28 -7.04
CA ILE A 55 -10.10 1.95 -8.34
C ILE A 55 -9.36 1.02 -9.30
N VAL A 56 -10.07 0.47 -10.29
CA VAL A 56 -9.56 -0.58 -11.19
C VAL A 56 -9.32 -0.01 -12.58
N HIS A 57 -8.07 0.05 -12.99
CA HIS A 57 -7.64 0.44 -14.34
C HIS A 57 -7.52 -0.79 -15.22
N LYS A 58 -8.18 -0.79 -16.38
CA LYS A 58 -8.15 -1.87 -17.37
C LYS A 58 -8.36 -1.34 -18.77
N THR A 59 -8.12 -2.17 -19.79
CA THR A 59 -8.59 -1.87 -21.15
C THR A 59 -10.08 -2.18 -21.27
N ALA A 60 -10.82 -1.39 -22.06
CA ALA A 60 -12.26 -1.57 -22.24
C ALA A 60 -12.63 -3.00 -22.69
N SER A 61 -11.78 -3.64 -23.49
CA SER A 61 -11.97 -5.00 -24.01
C SER A 61 -11.65 -6.12 -23.01
N CYS A 62 -11.10 -5.82 -21.82
CA CYS A 62 -10.73 -6.84 -20.84
C CYS A 62 -11.96 -7.38 -20.09
N GLY A 63 -12.53 -8.49 -20.58
CA GLY A 63 -13.71 -9.12 -19.98
C GLY A 63 -13.42 -9.75 -18.61
N CYS A 64 -12.32 -10.52 -18.48
CA CYS A 64 -11.94 -11.17 -17.22
C CYS A 64 -11.66 -10.16 -16.10
N CYS A 65 -11.19 -8.93 -16.44
CA CYS A 65 -11.01 -7.86 -15.47
C CYS A 65 -12.36 -7.40 -14.86
N GLY A 66 -13.43 -7.41 -15.66
CA GLY A 66 -14.78 -7.14 -15.18
C GLY A 66 -15.26 -8.20 -14.20
N VAL A 67 -15.05 -9.48 -14.52
CA VAL A 67 -15.39 -10.61 -13.63
C VAL A 67 -14.59 -10.52 -12.32
N TRP A 68 -13.29 -10.21 -12.36
CA TRP A 68 -12.51 -9.97 -11.14
C TRP A 68 -13.07 -8.83 -10.29
N ALA A 69 -13.50 -7.73 -10.92
CA ALA A 69 -14.14 -6.62 -10.20
C ALA A 69 -15.44 -7.06 -9.51
N ASP A 70 -16.21 -7.97 -10.12
CA ASP A 70 -17.42 -8.53 -9.52
C ASP A 70 -17.09 -9.41 -8.30
N HIS A 71 -15.98 -10.15 -8.30
CA HIS A 71 -15.48 -10.84 -7.10
C HIS A 71 -15.17 -9.84 -5.96
N LEU A 72 -14.58 -8.68 -6.26
CA LEU A 72 -14.36 -7.66 -5.24
C LEU A 72 -15.66 -7.09 -4.68
N LYS A 73 -16.66 -6.80 -5.56
CA LYS A 73 -17.98 -6.34 -5.12
C LYS A 73 -18.67 -7.39 -4.24
N ALA A 74 -18.64 -8.66 -4.64
CA ALA A 74 -19.19 -9.76 -3.85
C ALA A 74 -18.50 -9.91 -2.50
N ALA A 75 -17.21 -9.53 -2.41
CA ALA A 75 -16.46 -9.51 -1.17
C ALA A 75 -16.70 -8.23 -0.32
N GLY A 76 -17.53 -7.29 -0.78
CA GLY A 76 -17.93 -6.08 -0.04
C GLY A 76 -17.12 -4.83 -0.36
N PHE A 77 -16.25 -4.84 -1.39
CA PHE A 77 -15.59 -3.62 -1.84
C PHE A 77 -16.52 -2.77 -2.71
N ALA A 78 -16.49 -1.46 -2.52
CA ALA A 78 -16.91 -0.53 -3.55
C ALA A 78 -15.88 -0.53 -4.69
N VAL A 79 -16.33 -0.58 -5.96
CA VAL A 79 -15.45 -0.68 -7.12
C VAL A 79 -15.76 0.40 -8.14
N GLU A 80 -14.75 1.17 -8.53
CA GLU A 80 -14.77 2.13 -9.64
C GLU A 80 -13.89 1.60 -10.77
N MET A 81 -14.48 1.44 -11.97
CA MET A 81 -13.77 0.99 -13.17
C MET A 81 -13.27 2.20 -13.96
N ARG A 82 -12.00 2.18 -14.35
CA ARG A 82 -11.36 3.19 -15.21
C ARG A 82 -10.77 2.54 -16.45
N ASP A 83 -11.46 2.70 -17.55
CA ASP A 83 -10.96 2.20 -18.83
C ASP A 83 -9.86 3.09 -19.38
N THR A 84 -8.85 2.47 -19.98
CA THR A 84 -7.74 3.15 -20.67
C THR A 84 -7.34 2.35 -21.90
N ASP A 85 -6.86 3.02 -22.94
CA ASP A 85 -6.37 2.37 -24.17
C ASP A 85 -4.95 1.81 -23.97
N ASP A 86 -4.20 2.34 -23.01
CA ASP A 86 -2.83 1.91 -22.70
C ASP A 86 -2.62 1.76 -21.19
N MET A 87 -2.36 0.54 -20.75
CA MET A 87 -2.07 0.21 -19.36
C MET A 87 -0.64 0.53 -18.93
N HIS A 88 0.29 0.74 -19.88
CA HIS A 88 1.70 0.91 -19.56
C HIS A 88 1.97 2.16 -18.70
N PRO A 89 1.46 3.35 -19.03
CA PRO A 89 1.62 4.53 -18.17
C PRO A 89 1.02 4.36 -16.78
N VAL A 90 -0.12 3.67 -16.68
CA VAL A 90 -0.77 3.38 -15.40
C VAL A 90 0.14 2.52 -14.52
N LYS A 91 0.66 1.42 -15.06
CA LYS A 91 1.55 0.49 -14.34
C LYS A 91 2.86 1.15 -13.92
N GLN A 92 3.44 1.99 -14.78
CA GLN A 92 4.65 2.77 -14.46
C GLN A 92 4.39 3.74 -13.31
N ARG A 93 3.32 4.53 -13.38
CA ARG A 93 2.92 5.51 -12.36
C ARG A 93 2.70 4.82 -11.01
N LEU A 94 2.08 3.66 -11.01
CA LEU A 94 1.76 2.89 -9.80
C LEU A 94 2.92 2.02 -9.31
N GLY A 95 4.02 1.97 -10.04
CA GLY A 95 5.23 1.28 -9.63
C GLY A 95 5.12 -0.25 -9.67
N VAL A 96 4.33 -0.78 -10.62
CA VAL A 96 4.32 -2.23 -10.91
C VAL A 96 5.70 -2.67 -11.37
N PRO A 97 6.35 -3.65 -10.71
CA PRO A 97 7.70 -4.05 -11.08
C PRO A 97 7.78 -4.66 -12.48
N ALA A 98 8.91 -4.45 -13.15
CA ALA A 98 9.16 -5.05 -14.46
C ALA A 98 9.02 -6.58 -14.39
N GLY A 99 8.31 -7.15 -15.38
CA GLY A 99 8.06 -8.60 -15.44
C GLY A 99 6.97 -9.12 -14.47
N LYS A 100 6.33 -8.24 -13.69
CA LYS A 100 5.26 -8.60 -12.75
C LYS A 100 3.86 -8.12 -13.20
N ALA A 101 3.76 -7.65 -14.42
CA ALA A 101 2.50 -7.13 -14.96
C ALA A 101 1.48 -8.23 -15.26
N SER A 102 0.21 -7.88 -15.13
CA SER A 102 -0.98 -8.64 -15.51
C SER A 102 -1.90 -7.77 -16.39
N CYS A 103 -3.18 -8.13 -16.54
CA CYS A 103 -4.11 -7.43 -17.44
C CYS A 103 -4.70 -6.14 -16.86
N HIS A 104 -4.79 -5.99 -15.53
CA HIS A 104 -5.33 -4.81 -14.86
C HIS A 104 -4.49 -4.43 -13.65
N THR A 105 -4.67 -3.20 -13.19
CA THR A 105 -4.04 -2.67 -11.99
C THR A 105 -5.07 -1.93 -11.15
N ALA A 106 -5.13 -2.18 -9.85
CA ALA A 106 -6.03 -1.48 -8.95
C ALA A 106 -5.28 -0.70 -7.87
N GLU A 107 -5.91 0.38 -7.39
CA GLU A 107 -5.50 1.17 -6.23
C GLU A 107 -6.51 0.92 -5.12
N ILE A 108 -6.09 0.33 -3.99
CA ILE A 108 -6.98 -0.06 -2.90
C ILE A 108 -6.34 0.27 -1.55
N GLY A 109 -6.92 1.22 -0.81
CA GLY A 109 -6.45 1.56 0.55
C GLY A 109 -5.00 2.03 0.64
N GLY A 110 -4.47 2.62 -0.43
CA GLY A 110 -3.09 3.09 -0.56
C GLY A 110 -2.11 2.03 -1.09
N TYR A 111 -2.57 0.84 -1.42
CA TYR A 111 -1.80 -0.22 -2.04
C TYR A 111 -2.11 -0.37 -3.53
N VAL A 112 -1.12 -0.83 -4.28
CA VAL A 112 -1.29 -1.30 -5.66
C VAL A 112 -1.62 -2.79 -5.65
N VAL A 113 -2.61 -3.19 -6.44
CA VAL A 113 -3.02 -4.59 -6.62
C VAL A 113 -2.98 -4.89 -8.11
N GLU A 114 -2.05 -5.74 -8.51
CA GLU A 114 -1.81 -6.08 -9.93
C GLU A 114 -2.29 -7.49 -10.22
N GLY A 115 -3.29 -7.60 -11.13
CA GLY A 115 -3.79 -8.88 -11.61
C GLY A 115 -4.88 -9.52 -10.74
N HIS A 116 -5.16 -10.79 -11.00
CA HIS A 116 -6.32 -11.55 -10.52
C HIS A 116 -6.16 -12.05 -9.07
N ILE A 117 -5.83 -11.13 -8.15
CA ILE A 117 -5.57 -11.43 -6.74
C ILE A 117 -6.89 -11.71 -6.00
N PRO A 118 -6.99 -12.79 -5.19
CA PRO A 118 -8.16 -13.06 -4.38
C PRO A 118 -8.49 -11.93 -3.40
N ALA A 119 -9.80 -11.61 -3.27
CA ALA A 119 -10.28 -10.59 -2.34
C ALA A 119 -9.86 -10.86 -0.88
N SER A 120 -9.70 -12.12 -0.49
CA SER A 120 -9.19 -12.53 0.83
C SER A 120 -7.78 -12.03 1.09
N ASP A 121 -6.90 -12.10 0.08
CA ASP A 121 -5.52 -11.63 0.20
C ASP A 121 -5.46 -10.11 0.28
N ILE A 122 -6.30 -9.41 -0.48
CA ILE A 122 -6.43 -7.96 -0.41
C ILE A 122 -6.92 -7.53 0.99
N LYS A 123 -7.93 -8.22 1.54
CA LYS A 123 -8.41 -7.97 2.90
C LYS A 123 -7.32 -8.21 3.94
N ARG A 124 -6.53 -9.28 3.78
CA ARG A 124 -5.37 -9.56 4.64
C ARG A 124 -4.32 -8.45 4.57
N LEU A 125 -3.95 -8.01 3.37
CA LEU A 125 -3.05 -6.88 3.16
C LEU A 125 -3.53 -5.61 3.87
N LEU A 126 -4.83 -5.28 3.72
CA LEU A 126 -5.45 -4.10 4.34
C LEU A 126 -5.51 -4.21 5.88
N LYS A 127 -5.61 -5.42 6.41
CA LYS A 127 -5.60 -5.69 7.86
C LYS A 127 -4.18 -5.61 8.43
N GLU A 128 -3.21 -6.26 7.78
CA GLU A 128 -1.81 -6.34 8.24
C GLU A 128 -1.04 -5.03 8.06
N ARG A 129 -1.41 -4.23 7.05
CA ARG A 129 -0.81 -2.92 6.75
C ARG A 129 0.72 -2.93 6.66
N PRO A 130 1.35 -3.88 5.96
CA PRO A 130 2.82 -3.92 5.87
C PRO A 130 3.35 -2.67 5.16
N THR A 131 4.61 -2.30 5.45
CA THR A 131 5.33 -1.28 4.69
C THR A 131 5.74 -1.86 3.34
N ALA A 132 4.84 -1.75 2.36
CA ALA A 132 4.97 -2.33 1.03
C ALA A 132 4.25 -1.45 0.00
N ARG A 133 4.50 -1.68 -1.29
CA ARG A 133 3.76 -1.02 -2.37
C ARG A 133 2.41 -1.68 -2.62
N GLY A 134 2.32 -3.00 -2.46
CA GLY A 134 1.10 -3.75 -2.70
C GLY A 134 1.33 -5.21 -3.05
N LEU A 135 0.40 -5.80 -3.80
CA LEU A 135 0.44 -7.20 -4.23
C LEU A 135 0.50 -7.30 -5.76
N VAL A 136 1.18 -8.35 -6.24
CA VAL A 136 1.19 -8.71 -7.66
C VAL A 136 0.90 -10.20 -7.84
N LEU A 137 0.14 -10.51 -8.89
CA LEU A 137 -0.04 -11.84 -9.46
C LEU A 137 0.24 -11.75 -10.95
N PRO A 138 1.48 -12.05 -11.38
CA PRO A 138 1.86 -11.96 -12.79
C PRO A 138 1.05 -12.93 -13.67
N GLY A 139 0.71 -12.47 -14.87
CA GLY A 139 -0.09 -13.26 -15.78
C GLY A 139 -1.55 -13.37 -15.37
N MET A 140 -2.18 -14.48 -15.76
CA MET A 140 -3.59 -14.79 -15.52
C MET A 140 -3.74 -16.30 -15.27
N PRO A 141 -3.30 -16.79 -14.08
CA PRO A 141 -3.35 -18.22 -13.78
C PRO A 141 -4.77 -18.77 -13.86
N ALA A 142 -4.95 -19.92 -14.51
CA ALA A 142 -6.25 -20.59 -14.58
C ALA A 142 -6.77 -20.88 -13.16
N GLY A 143 -8.05 -20.60 -12.91
CA GLY A 143 -8.70 -20.76 -11.62
C GLY A 143 -8.47 -19.63 -10.63
N SER A 144 -7.67 -18.59 -10.95
CA SER A 144 -7.67 -17.35 -10.17
C SER A 144 -8.99 -16.58 -10.37
N PRO A 145 -9.40 -15.67 -9.45
CA PRO A 145 -10.67 -14.95 -9.54
C PRO A 145 -10.83 -14.21 -10.89
N GLY A 146 -11.90 -14.52 -11.62
CA GLY A 146 -12.14 -14.01 -12.97
C GLY A 146 -11.46 -14.82 -14.08
N MET A 147 -10.76 -15.90 -13.72
CA MET A 147 -10.12 -16.85 -14.63
C MET A 147 -10.56 -18.30 -14.32
N GLU A 148 -11.77 -18.45 -13.80
CA GLU A 148 -12.34 -19.75 -13.43
C GLU A 148 -12.46 -20.67 -14.65
N MET A 149 -12.08 -21.93 -14.43
CA MET A 149 -12.18 -22.96 -15.45
C MET A 149 -13.49 -23.75 -15.30
N PRO A 150 -14.17 -24.12 -16.42
CA PRO A 150 -15.44 -24.86 -16.35
C PRO A 150 -15.35 -26.19 -15.63
N ASP A 151 -14.17 -26.83 -15.60
CA ASP A 151 -13.87 -28.09 -14.92
C ASP A 151 -13.40 -27.89 -13.47
N GLY A 152 -13.34 -26.64 -12.98
CA GLY A 152 -12.84 -26.30 -11.66
C GLY A 152 -11.33 -26.42 -11.51
N HIS A 153 -10.59 -26.61 -12.59
CA HIS A 153 -9.11 -26.68 -12.53
C HIS A 153 -8.51 -25.38 -12.00
N VAL A 154 -7.60 -25.50 -11.05
CA VAL A 154 -6.80 -24.38 -10.51
C VAL A 154 -5.32 -24.65 -10.74
N GLN A 155 -4.69 -23.84 -11.56
CA GLN A 155 -3.23 -23.83 -11.69
C GLN A 155 -2.63 -23.29 -10.38
N PRO A 156 -1.63 -23.94 -9.76
CA PRO A 156 -0.96 -23.37 -8.60
C PRO A 156 -0.32 -22.00 -8.92
N TYR A 157 -0.57 -21.01 -8.04
CA TYR A 157 0.02 -19.67 -8.20
C TYR A 157 0.39 -19.06 -6.85
N THR A 158 1.32 -18.11 -6.90
CA THR A 158 1.77 -17.35 -5.74
C THR A 158 1.44 -15.89 -5.93
N VAL A 159 0.69 -15.30 -4.99
CA VAL A 159 0.57 -13.86 -4.84
C VAL A 159 1.83 -13.35 -4.14
N GLU A 160 2.44 -12.31 -4.69
CA GLU A 160 3.67 -11.75 -4.16
C GLU A 160 3.45 -10.36 -3.57
N LEU A 161 4.10 -10.07 -2.44
CA LEU A 161 4.17 -8.73 -1.84
C LEU A 161 5.29 -7.95 -2.50
N VAL A 162 4.98 -6.74 -2.98
CA VAL A 162 5.96 -5.80 -3.56
C VAL A 162 6.47 -4.88 -2.46
N LEU A 163 7.74 -4.96 -2.14
CA LEU A 163 8.41 -4.14 -1.13
C LEU A 163 8.68 -2.71 -1.64
N ALA A 164 9.07 -1.82 -0.74
CA ALA A 164 9.32 -0.41 -1.06
C ALA A 164 10.43 -0.22 -2.12
N ASP A 165 11.43 -1.11 -2.16
CA ASP A 165 12.51 -1.11 -3.15
C ASP A 165 12.11 -1.72 -4.50
N GLY A 166 10.91 -2.29 -4.61
CA GLY A 166 10.38 -2.94 -5.82
C GLY A 166 10.73 -4.42 -5.93
N SER A 167 11.46 -5.00 -4.98
CA SER A 167 11.64 -6.44 -4.87
C SER A 167 10.33 -7.12 -4.45
N THR A 168 10.22 -8.44 -4.68
CA THR A 168 9.02 -9.19 -4.34
C THR A 168 9.34 -10.37 -3.44
N GLN A 169 8.38 -10.74 -2.59
CA GLN A 169 8.43 -11.95 -1.76
C GLN A 169 7.07 -12.65 -1.75
N PRO A 170 7.01 -13.97 -1.52
CA PRO A 170 5.74 -14.69 -1.42
C PRO A 170 4.84 -14.08 -0.33
N PHE A 171 3.57 -13.88 -0.68
CA PHE A 171 2.52 -13.43 0.25
C PHE A 171 1.50 -14.54 0.49
N ALA A 172 0.92 -15.12 -0.57
CA ALA A 172 -0.03 -16.23 -0.47
C ALA A 172 0.21 -17.26 -1.57
N GLN A 173 -0.10 -18.51 -1.29
CA GLN A 173 -0.11 -19.60 -2.27
C GLN A 173 -1.53 -20.13 -2.44
N HIS A 174 -1.90 -20.47 -3.68
CA HIS A 174 -3.23 -20.92 -4.05
C HIS A 174 -3.15 -22.09 -5.01
N GLY A 175 -4.22 -22.92 -5.01
CA GLY A 175 -4.30 -24.13 -5.80
C GLY A 175 -3.84 -25.37 -5.05
N PRO A 176 -3.83 -26.54 -5.74
CA PRO A 176 -3.40 -27.80 -5.11
C PRO A 176 -2.01 -27.72 -4.55
N GLY A 177 -1.85 -27.97 -3.25
CA GLY A 177 -0.56 -27.93 -2.54
C GLY A 177 -0.18 -26.56 -1.97
N GLY A 178 -1.07 -25.56 -2.03
CA GLY A 178 -0.90 -24.23 -1.41
C GLY A 178 -1.55 -24.13 -0.04
#